data_55127309ac8d7351b1782be56a9a798b
#
_entry.id   55127309ac8d7351b1782be56a9a798b
#
_cell.length_a   1.000
_cell.length_b   1.000
_cell.length_c   1.000
_cell.angle_alpha   90.00
_cell.angle_beta   90.00
_cell.angle_gamma   90.00
#
_symmetry.space_group_name_H-M   'P 1'
#
loop_
_entity.id
_entity.type
_entity.pdbx_description
1 polymer ?
#
loop_
_entity_poly.entity_id
_entity_poly.type
_entity_poly.pdbx_seq_one_letter_code
_entity_poly.pdbx_strand_id
1 'polypeptide(L)'
;MSKEKFQRSKPHVNVGTIGHVDHGKTTLTAAITTHQAKKFGGEARGYDQIDNAPEERERGITIATAHVEYETEARHYAHVDCPGHADYVKNMITGAAQMDGAILVVSAADGPMPQTREHILLSRQVGVPYIVVYLNKADMVDDAELLELVEMEVRELLSSYDFPGDDTPIVTGSAKLALEGDTSEIGGPSIDRLMAALDSYIPEPERAIDGAFLMPIEDVFSISGRGTVVTGRVERGIVKVGEEVAIVGIKDTVKTICTGVEMFRKLLDQGQAGDNIGALLRGTKREDVERGQVLAKPGSITPHTHFEAEVYVLSKEEGGRHTPFFNGYRPQFYFRTTDVTGACELPEGVEMVMPGDNVKMTIKLIAPIAMEDGLRFAVREGGRTVGAGVV
;
A
#
# COMPACT_ATOMS: atom_id res chain seq x y z
N MET A 1 23.68 -5.42 22.88
CA MET A 1 24.25 -5.62 21.54
C MET A 1 23.97 -4.37 20.72
N SER A 2 24.97 -3.81 20.03
CA SER A 2 24.74 -2.69 19.11
C SER A 2 23.98 -3.20 17.89
N LYS A 3 22.91 -2.50 17.49
CA LYS A 3 22.18 -2.83 16.24
C LYS A 3 23.13 -2.65 15.05
N GLU A 4 23.01 -3.51 14.06
CA GLU A 4 23.73 -3.38 12.81
C GLU A 4 23.31 -2.13 12.03
N LYS A 5 24.23 -1.58 11.23
CA LYS A 5 23.91 -0.52 10.28
C LYS A 5 23.38 -1.12 8.97
N PHE A 6 22.33 -0.54 8.43
CA PHE A 6 21.83 -0.89 7.11
C PHE A 6 22.82 -0.43 6.03
N GLN A 7 23.16 -1.31 5.11
CA GLN A 7 24.04 -1.02 3.97
C GLN A 7 23.21 -0.99 2.69
N ARG A 8 23.22 0.14 1.97
CA ARG A 8 22.56 0.30 0.67
C ARG A 8 23.44 -0.28 -0.44
N SER A 9 23.47 -1.61 -0.55
CA SER A 9 24.30 -2.32 -1.55
C SER A 9 23.60 -2.56 -2.88
N LYS A 10 22.26 -2.50 -2.89
CA LYS A 10 21.40 -2.78 -4.06
C LYS A 10 20.31 -1.70 -4.20
N PRO A 11 19.78 -1.47 -5.41
CA PRO A 11 18.57 -0.67 -5.60
C PRO A 11 17.42 -1.18 -4.72
N HIS A 12 16.69 -0.25 -4.11
CA HIS A 12 15.59 -0.55 -3.20
C HIS A 12 14.23 -0.35 -3.90
N VAL A 13 13.39 -1.37 -3.87
CA VAL A 13 12.06 -1.36 -4.49
C VAL A 13 11.01 -1.80 -3.46
N ASN A 14 9.90 -1.07 -3.39
CA ASN A 14 8.78 -1.40 -2.55
C ASN A 14 7.71 -2.14 -3.36
N VAL A 15 7.39 -3.35 -2.95
CA VAL A 15 6.31 -4.14 -3.54
C VAL A 15 5.32 -4.58 -2.46
N GLY A 16 4.22 -5.18 -2.85
CA GLY A 16 3.32 -5.79 -1.89
C GLY A 16 2.29 -6.68 -2.56
N THR A 17 1.65 -7.52 -1.76
CA THR A 17 0.59 -8.43 -2.20
C THR A 17 -0.78 -7.79 -2.03
N ILE A 18 -1.56 -7.83 -3.10
CA ILE A 18 -2.96 -7.40 -3.15
C ILE A 18 -3.83 -8.52 -3.74
N GLY A 19 -5.12 -8.45 -3.56
CA GLY A 19 -6.08 -9.43 -4.09
C GLY A 19 -7.11 -9.87 -3.06
N HIS A 20 -7.99 -10.76 -3.49
CA HIS A 20 -9.13 -11.23 -2.69
C HIS A 20 -8.70 -11.96 -1.40
N VAL A 21 -9.58 -11.97 -0.40
CA VAL A 21 -9.41 -12.82 0.79
C VAL A 21 -9.28 -14.30 0.38
N ASP A 22 -8.50 -15.07 1.10
CA ASP A 22 -8.25 -16.51 0.86
C ASP A 22 -7.58 -16.88 -0.48
N HIS A 23 -7.15 -15.91 -1.29
CA HIS A 23 -6.35 -16.19 -2.50
C HIS A 23 -4.88 -16.53 -2.20
N GLY A 24 -4.44 -16.43 -0.94
CA GLY A 24 -3.13 -16.89 -0.48
C GLY A 24 -2.03 -15.83 -0.52
N LYS A 25 -2.36 -14.55 -0.34
CA LYS A 25 -1.37 -13.43 -0.29
C LYS A 25 -0.30 -13.65 0.77
N THR A 26 -0.70 -13.86 2.01
CA THR A 26 0.21 -14.08 3.14
C THR A 26 1.02 -15.37 2.98
N THR A 27 0.41 -16.43 2.44
CA THR A 27 1.11 -17.68 2.10
C THR A 27 2.19 -17.43 1.04
N LEU A 28 1.89 -16.61 0.01
CA LEU A 28 2.86 -16.22 -1.00
C LEU A 28 3.99 -15.38 -0.40
N THR A 29 3.67 -14.43 0.44
CA THR A 29 4.67 -13.61 1.16
C THR A 29 5.61 -14.49 2.00
N ALA A 30 5.07 -15.47 2.72
CA ALA A 30 5.86 -16.43 3.48
C ALA A 30 6.74 -17.32 2.56
N ALA A 31 6.20 -17.77 1.42
CA ALA A 31 6.94 -18.55 0.44
C ALA A 31 8.10 -17.76 -0.16
N ILE A 32 7.88 -16.50 -0.52
CA ILE A 32 8.92 -15.61 -1.06
C ILE A 32 10.04 -15.42 -0.05
N THR A 33 9.72 -14.99 1.18
CA THR A 33 10.74 -14.73 2.21
C THR A 33 11.55 -15.99 2.52
N THR A 34 10.91 -17.14 2.62
CA THR A 34 11.56 -18.42 2.89
C THR A 34 12.46 -18.87 1.74
N HIS A 35 11.97 -18.73 0.50
CA HIS A 35 12.71 -19.15 -0.69
C HIS A 35 13.93 -18.24 -0.95
N GLN A 36 13.76 -16.93 -0.82
CA GLN A 36 14.84 -15.95 -1.03
C GLN A 36 15.88 -16.00 0.10
N ALA A 37 15.46 -16.22 1.35
CA ALA A 37 16.38 -16.39 2.47
C ALA A 37 17.35 -17.59 2.28
N LYS A 38 16.89 -18.67 1.66
CA LYS A 38 17.74 -19.83 1.33
C LYS A 38 18.80 -19.50 0.28
N LYS A 39 18.52 -18.58 -0.65
CA LYS A 39 19.41 -18.25 -1.77
C LYS A 39 20.35 -17.07 -1.46
N PHE A 40 19.84 -16.05 -0.83
CA PHE A 40 20.52 -14.75 -0.66
C PHE A 40 20.75 -14.37 0.80
N GLY A 41 20.30 -15.20 1.72
CA GLY A 41 20.30 -14.88 3.15
C GLY A 41 19.12 -13.98 3.54
N GLY A 42 19.10 -13.53 4.79
CA GLY A 42 18.01 -12.76 5.37
C GLY A 42 17.13 -13.59 6.30
N GLU A 43 16.04 -12.99 6.76
CA GLU A 43 15.11 -13.59 7.71
C GLU A 43 13.96 -14.28 6.97
N ALA A 44 13.88 -15.61 7.03
CA ALA A 44 12.69 -16.33 6.58
C ALA A 44 11.55 -16.07 7.57
N ARG A 45 10.37 -15.67 7.07
CA ARG A 45 9.17 -15.48 7.88
C ARG A 45 8.08 -16.43 7.47
N GLY A 46 7.65 -17.26 8.42
CA GLY A 46 6.51 -18.14 8.23
C GLY A 46 5.18 -17.36 8.33
N TYR A 47 4.10 -18.02 7.93
CA TYR A 47 2.74 -17.48 7.95
C TYR A 47 2.39 -16.85 9.32
N ASP A 48 2.59 -17.58 10.42
CA ASP A 48 2.27 -17.14 11.79
C ASP A 48 3.12 -15.98 12.29
N GLN A 49 4.20 -15.65 11.60
CA GLN A 49 5.07 -14.52 11.92
C GLN A 49 4.67 -13.26 11.15
N ILE A 50 3.96 -13.42 10.04
CA ILE A 50 3.42 -12.35 9.22
C ILE A 50 2.07 -11.94 9.82
N ASP A 51 1.10 -12.84 9.89
CA ASP A 51 -0.17 -12.65 10.59
C ASP A 51 0.02 -12.94 12.09
N ASN A 52 0.49 -11.94 12.82
CA ASN A 52 1.00 -12.12 14.18
C ASN A 52 -0.04 -11.74 15.27
N ALA A 53 -1.04 -10.92 14.96
CA ALA A 53 -2.04 -10.52 15.93
C ALA A 53 -2.95 -11.68 16.35
N PRO A 54 -3.36 -11.78 17.63
CA PRO A 54 -4.25 -12.84 18.07
C PRO A 54 -5.53 -12.95 17.26
N GLU A 55 -6.11 -11.83 16.86
CA GLU A 55 -7.34 -11.75 16.05
C GLU A 55 -7.12 -12.25 14.62
N GLU A 56 -5.96 -11.98 14.02
CA GLU A 56 -5.57 -12.49 12.69
C GLU A 56 -5.47 -14.03 12.71
N ARG A 57 -4.85 -14.58 13.74
CA ARG A 57 -4.71 -16.04 13.92
C ARG A 57 -6.04 -16.72 14.17
N GLU A 58 -6.92 -16.11 14.98
CA GLU A 58 -8.23 -16.67 15.29
C GLU A 58 -9.15 -16.70 14.07
N ARG A 59 -9.11 -15.62 13.26
CA ARG A 59 -9.96 -15.48 12.07
C ARG A 59 -9.35 -16.08 10.81
N GLY A 60 -8.02 -16.34 10.78
CA GLY A 60 -7.30 -16.80 9.61
C GLY A 60 -7.24 -15.77 8.48
N ILE A 61 -7.34 -14.48 8.79
CA ILE A 61 -7.32 -13.38 7.82
C ILE A 61 -6.35 -12.28 8.25
N THR A 62 -5.66 -11.67 7.30
CA THR A 62 -4.81 -10.50 7.54
C THR A 62 -5.67 -9.26 7.81
N ILE A 63 -5.40 -8.57 8.90
CA ILE A 63 -6.10 -7.35 9.34
C ILE A 63 -5.20 -6.12 9.15
N ALA A 64 -3.98 -6.18 9.67
CA ALA A 64 -2.99 -5.12 9.56
C ALA A 64 -2.01 -5.40 8.42
N THR A 65 -1.38 -4.36 7.88
CA THR A 65 -0.27 -4.52 6.94
C THR A 65 0.95 -5.09 7.67
N ALA A 66 1.59 -6.10 7.07
CA ALA A 66 2.85 -6.63 7.57
C ALA A 66 3.99 -6.28 6.62
N HIS A 67 5.13 -5.90 7.19
CA HIS A 67 6.32 -5.51 6.43
C HIS A 67 7.40 -6.58 6.55
N VAL A 68 7.89 -7.06 5.41
CA VAL A 68 9.01 -8.01 5.33
C VAL A 68 10.03 -7.51 4.32
N GLU A 69 11.26 -8.02 4.39
CA GLU A 69 12.32 -7.72 3.43
C GLU A 69 12.90 -9.02 2.85
N TYR A 70 13.36 -8.94 1.62
CA TYR A 70 14.11 -10.00 0.95
C TYR A 70 14.94 -9.41 -0.21
N GLU A 71 15.83 -10.21 -0.74
CA GLU A 71 16.71 -9.81 -1.84
C GLU A 71 16.60 -10.76 -3.03
N THR A 72 16.87 -10.20 -4.20
CA THR A 72 17.30 -10.95 -5.38
C THR A 72 18.79 -10.68 -5.63
N GLU A 73 19.36 -11.23 -6.68
CA GLU A 73 20.71 -10.86 -7.08
C GLU A 73 20.82 -9.36 -7.41
N ALA A 74 19.77 -8.80 -8.05
CA ALA A 74 19.74 -7.44 -8.55
C ALA A 74 19.26 -6.40 -7.55
N ARG A 75 18.33 -6.73 -6.63
CA ARG A 75 17.55 -5.76 -5.85
C ARG A 75 17.32 -6.17 -4.40
N HIS A 76 17.09 -5.16 -3.57
CA HIS A 76 16.52 -5.29 -2.24
C HIS A 76 15.05 -4.88 -2.26
N TYR A 77 14.18 -5.75 -1.79
CA TYR A 77 12.74 -5.53 -1.73
C TYR A 77 12.24 -5.32 -0.31
N ALA A 78 11.49 -4.23 -0.11
CA ALA A 78 10.55 -4.12 1.00
C ALA A 78 9.20 -4.58 0.51
N HIS A 79 8.56 -5.48 1.24
CA HIS A 79 7.28 -6.07 0.85
C HIS A 79 6.22 -5.82 1.91
N VAL A 80 5.08 -5.30 1.47
CA VAL A 80 3.90 -5.05 2.30
C VAL A 80 2.86 -6.12 2.01
N ASP A 81 2.56 -6.95 2.99
CA ASP A 81 1.42 -7.87 2.89
C ASP A 81 0.14 -7.14 3.28
N CYS A 82 -0.80 -7.02 2.33
CA CYS A 82 -2.03 -6.27 2.49
C CYS A 82 -3.22 -7.17 2.82
N PRO A 83 -4.16 -6.71 3.69
CA PRO A 83 -5.39 -7.44 3.95
C PRO A 83 -6.24 -7.57 2.68
N GLY A 84 -6.95 -8.69 2.56
CA GLY A 84 -7.85 -8.96 1.43
C GLY A 84 -9.31 -8.71 1.72
N HIS A 85 -9.71 -8.62 2.99
CA HIS A 85 -11.10 -8.49 3.40
C HIS A 85 -11.62 -7.05 3.26
N ALA A 86 -12.85 -6.89 2.82
CA ALA A 86 -13.48 -5.59 2.57
C ALA A 86 -13.50 -4.66 3.80
N ASP A 87 -13.60 -5.20 5.01
CA ASP A 87 -13.61 -4.41 6.25
C ASP A 87 -12.27 -3.72 6.53
N TYR A 88 -11.17 -4.21 5.95
CA TYR A 88 -9.82 -3.70 6.17
C TYR A 88 -9.23 -2.94 4.98
N VAL A 89 -10.07 -2.50 4.06
CA VAL A 89 -9.66 -1.75 2.85
C VAL A 89 -8.82 -0.51 3.18
N LYS A 90 -9.06 0.15 4.32
CA LYS A 90 -8.20 1.26 4.77
C LYS A 90 -6.73 0.85 4.90
N ASN A 91 -6.47 -0.32 5.46
CA ASN A 91 -5.11 -0.84 5.60
C ASN A 91 -4.54 -1.27 4.23
N MET A 92 -5.38 -1.83 3.36
CA MET A 92 -5.00 -2.11 1.98
C MET A 92 -4.59 -0.83 1.21
N ILE A 93 -5.39 0.24 1.28
CA ILE A 93 -5.08 1.53 0.65
C ILE A 93 -3.76 2.09 1.17
N THR A 94 -3.56 2.05 2.49
CA THR A 94 -2.31 2.50 3.12
C THR A 94 -1.10 1.71 2.63
N GLY A 95 -1.21 0.39 2.56
CA GLY A 95 -0.15 -0.48 2.04
C GLY A 95 0.12 -0.22 0.56
N ALA A 96 -0.93 -0.17 -0.27
CA ALA A 96 -0.81 0.06 -1.70
C ALA A 96 -0.15 1.41 -2.04
N ALA A 97 -0.45 2.46 -1.28
CA ALA A 97 0.16 3.78 -1.48
C ALA A 97 1.69 3.79 -1.27
N GLN A 98 2.25 2.75 -0.67
CA GLN A 98 3.68 2.60 -0.43
C GLN A 98 4.42 1.84 -1.55
N MET A 99 3.71 1.25 -2.50
CA MET A 99 4.26 0.33 -3.50
C MET A 99 4.79 1.04 -4.74
N ASP A 100 5.93 0.60 -5.22
CA ASP A 100 6.46 0.91 -6.56
C ASP A 100 5.91 -0.08 -7.59
N GLY A 101 5.40 -1.21 -7.14
CA GLY A 101 4.66 -2.20 -7.91
C GLY A 101 3.92 -3.18 -7.02
N ALA A 102 2.82 -3.73 -7.47
CA ALA A 102 2.02 -4.69 -6.73
C ALA A 102 2.08 -6.10 -7.33
N ILE A 103 1.97 -7.10 -6.47
CA ILE A 103 1.76 -8.50 -6.85
C ILE A 103 0.28 -8.79 -6.64
N LEU A 104 -0.46 -8.90 -7.72
CA LEU A 104 -1.87 -9.29 -7.68
C LEU A 104 -1.96 -10.81 -7.57
N VAL A 105 -2.47 -11.29 -6.44
CA VAL A 105 -2.65 -12.72 -6.18
C VAL A 105 -4.09 -13.12 -6.49
N VAL A 106 -4.24 -14.01 -7.45
CA VAL A 106 -5.54 -14.56 -7.89
C VAL A 106 -5.50 -16.07 -7.77
N SER A 107 -6.52 -16.66 -7.17
CA SER A 107 -6.65 -18.13 -7.14
C SER A 107 -6.98 -18.63 -8.55
N ALA A 108 -6.19 -19.55 -9.07
CA ALA A 108 -6.42 -20.19 -10.35
C ALA A 108 -7.72 -21.02 -10.38
N ALA A 109 -8.18 -21.49 -9.21
CA ALA A 109 -9.41 -22.25 -9.08
C ALA A 109 -10.67 -21.38 -9.04
N ASP A 110 -10.56 -20.17 -8.46
CA ASP A 110 -11.71 -19.28 -8.22
C ASP A 110 -11.82 -18.14 -9.26
N GLY A 111 -10.68 -17.76 -9.89
CA GLY A 111 -10.60 -16.62 -10.79
C GLY A 111 -10.71 -15.26 -10.06
N PRO A 112 -10.89 -14.16 -10.80
CA PRO A 112 -11.06 -12.84 -10.22
C PRO A 112 -12.35 -12.72 -9.41
N MET A 113 -12.24 -12.29 -8.18
CA MET A 113 -13.31 -12.13 -7.21
C MET A 113 -13.58 -10.63 -6.92
N PRO A 114 -14.66 -10.25 -6.20
CA PRO A 114 -15.01 -8.86 -5.99
C PRO A 114 -13.89 -7.97 -5.43
N GLN A 115 -13.14 -8.43 -4.41
CA GLN A 115 -12.02 -7.66 -3.88
C GLN A 115 -10.83 -7.61 -4.84
N THR A 116 -10.68 -8.56 -5.77
CA THR A 116 -9.67 -8.47 -6.83
C THR A 116 -9.90 -7.21 -7.67
N ARG A 117 -11.14 -6.96 -8.09
CA ARG A 117 -11.53 -5.76 -8.84
C ARG A 117 -11.30 -4.50 -8.03
N GLU A 118 -11.77 -4.48 -6.78
CA GLU A 118 -11.60 -3.33 -5.89
C GLU A 118 -10.14 -3.01 -5.63
N HIS A 119 -9.29 -4.01 -5.42
CA HIS A 119 -7.85 -3.80 -5.17
C HIS A 119 -7.11 -3.27 -6.40
N ILE A 120 -7.46 -3.71 -7.62
CA ILE A 120 -6.89 -3.15 -8.85
C ILE A 120 -7.30 -1.68 -8.99
N LEU A 121 -8.59 -1.37 -8.82
CA LEU A 121 -9.11 -0.01 -8.86
C LEU A 121 -8.40 0.89 -7.84
N LEU A 122 -8.34 0.47 -6.59
CA LEU A 122 -7.70 1.26 -5.53
C LEU A 122 -6.21 1.43 -5.77
N SER A 123 -5.51 0.41 -6.25
CA SER A 123 -4.10 0.52 -6.62
C SER A 123 -3.87 1.58 -7.69
N ARG A 124 -4.75 1.62 -8.70
CA ARG A 124 -4.72 2.68 -9.72
C ARG A 124 -4.93 4.06 -9.11
N GLN A 125 -5.88 4.20 -8.18
CA GLN A 125 -6.22 5.46 -7.54
C GLN A 125 -5.09 6.00 -6.65
N VAL A 126 -4.43 5.14 -5.88
CA VAL A 126 -3.30 5.55 -5.04
C VAL A 126 -1.98 5.69 -5.82
N GLY A 127 -1.99 5.37 -7.10
CA GLY A 127 -0.87 5.61 -8.02
C GLY A 127 0.17 4.48 -8.05
N VAL A 128 -0.20 3.24 -7.75
CA VAL A 128 0.66 2.07 -8.02
C VAL A 128 0.90 1.97 -9.52
N PRO A 129 2.15 2.09 -9.99
CA PRO A 129 2.41 2.20 -11.44
C PRO A 129 2.44 0.87 -12.17
N TYR A 130 2.78 -0.23 -11.49
CA TYR A 130 2.99 -1.54 -12.09
C TYR A 130 2.29 -2.64 -11.29
N ILE A 131 1.71 -3.61 -12.00
CA ILE A 131 1.16 -4.84 -11.42
C ILE A 131 1.81 -6.04 -12.10
N VAL A 132 2.23 -7.02 -11.30
CA VAL A 132 2.63 -8.37 -11.73
C VAL A 132 1.62 -9.33 -11.12
N VAL A 133 1.20 -10.36 -11.86
CA VAL A 133 0.16 -11.29 -11.40
C VAL A 133 0.78 -12.62 -10.99
N TYR A 134 0.32 -13.17 -9.88
CA TYR A 134 0.59 -14.54 -9.48
C TYR A 134 -0.72 -15.32 -9.40
N LEU A 135 -0.91 -16.25 -10.38
CA LEU A 135 -2.02 -17.21 -10.35
C LEU A 135 -1.67 -18.33 -9.37
N ASN A 136 -2.20 -18.19 -8.16
CA ASN A 136 -1.94 -19.08 -7.04
C ASN A 136 -2.87 -20.30 -7.04
N LYS A 137 -2.55 -21.28 -6.22
CA LYS A 137 -3.32 -22.54 -6.07
C LYS A 137 -3.42 -23.35 -7.36
N ALA A 138 -2.42 -23.28 -8.22
CA ALA A 138 -2.36 -24.07 -9.46
C ALA A 138 -2.36 -25.57 -9.21
N ASP A 139 -1.96 -26.01 -8.01
CA ASP A 139 -2.05 -27.40 -7.54
C ASP A 139 -3.49 -27.91 -7.40
N MET A 140 -4.48 -27.04 -7.42
CA MET A 140 -5.91 -27.39 -7.35
C MET A 140 -6.58 -27.46 -8.73
N VAL A 141 -5.86 -27.19 -9.81
CA VAL A 141 -6.41 -27.10 -11.17
C VAL A 141 -5.65 -28.04 -12.09
N ASP A 142 -6.33 -29.08 -12.55
CA ASP A 142 -5.77 -30.07 -13.49
C ASP A 142 -6.04 -29.71 -14.97
N ASP A 143 -6.90 -28.73 -15.23
CA ASP A 143 -7.34 -28.33 -16.56
C ASP A 143 -6.57 -27.10 -17.05
N ALA A 144 -5.77 -27.28 -18.09
CA ALA A 144 -5.00 -26.20 -18.70
C ALA A 144 -5.88 -25.14 -19.37
N GLU A 145 -7.07 -25.52 -19.92
CA GLU A 145 -7.99 -24.57 -20.54
C GLU A 145 -8.60 -23.62 -19.49
N LEU A 146 -8.83 -24.12 -18.28
CA LEU A 146 -9.31 -23.29 -17.17
C LEU A 146 -8.24 -22.27 -16.73
N LEU A 147 -6.96 -22.66 -16.68
CA LEU A 147 -5.87 -21.74 -16.39
C LEU A 147 -5.77 -20.61 -17.42
N GLU A 148 -5.88 -20.95 -18.70
CA GLU A 148 -5.87 -19.97 -19.81
C GLU A 148 -7.06 -19.01 -19.71
N LEU A 149 -8.24 -19.53 -19.38
CA LEU A 149 -9.45 -18.70 -19.19
C LEU A 149 -9.29 -17.70 -18.05
N VAL A 150 -8.81 -18.15 -16.89
CA VAL A 150 -8.56 -17.27 -15.74
C VAL A 150 -7.51 -16.22 -16.07
N GLU A 151 -6.44 -16.59 -16.80
CA GLU A 151 -5.44 -15.63 -17.25
C GLU A 151 -6.05 -14.55 -18.14
N MET A 152 -6.89 -14.93 -19.11
CA MET A 152 -7.60 -13.99 -19.98
C MET A 152 -8.50 -13.04 -19.19
N GLU A 153 -9.28 -13.54 -18.25
CA GLU A 153 -10.15 -12.72 -17.40
C GLU A 153 -9.35 -11.69 -16.58
N VAL A 154 -8.19 -12.10 -16.06
CA VAL A 154 -7.32 -11.20 -15.31
C VAL A 154 -6.74 -10.11 -16.22
N ARG A 155 -6.32 -10.44 -17.44
CA ARG A 155 -5.81 -9.47 -18.44
C ARG A 155 -6.87 -8.46 -18.85
N GLU A 156 -8.09 -8.92 -19.13
CA GLU A 156 -9.22 -8.05 -19.45
C GLU A 156 -9.56 -7.12 -18.28
N LEU A 157 -9.55 -7.67 -17.06
CA LEU A 157 -9.80 -6.89 -15.86
C LEU A 157 -8.74 -5.80 -15.63
N LEU A 158 -7.46 -6.10 -15.79
CA LEU A 158 -6.37 -5.13 -15.70
C LEU A 158 -6.53 -4.02 -16.75
N SER A 159 -6.83 -4.40 -17.98
CA SER A 159 -7.04 -3.44 -19.09
C SER A 159 -8.23 -2.52 -18.83
N SER A 160 -9.29 -3.01 -18.19
CA SER A 160 -10.46 -2.21 -17.83
C SER A 160 -10.17 -1.12 -16.78
N TYR A 161 -9.06 -1.24 -16.05
CA TYR A 161 -8.59 -0.25 -15.07
C TYR A 161 -7.30 0.47 -15.51
N ASP A 162 -7.06 0.57 -16.80
CA ASP A 162 -5.91 1.26 -17.41
C ASP A 162 -4.53 0.71 -17.04
N PHE A 163 -4.43 -0.57 -16.68
CA PHE A 163 -3.17 -1.29 -16.64
C PHE A 163 -2.94 -2.03 -17.97
N PRO A 164 -1.69 -2.19 -18.43
CA PRO A 164 -1.40 -2.87 -19.68
C PRO A 164 -1.58 -4.40 -19.56
N GLY A 165 -2.85 -4.86 -19.55
CA GLY A 165 -3.21 -6.25 -19.28
C GLY A 165 -2.49 -7.27 -20.20
N ASP A 166 -2.32 -6.94 -21.48
CA ASP A 166 -1.65 -7.83 -22.44
C ASP A 166 -0.15 -7.99 -22.15
N ASP A 167 0.51 -6.92 -21.69
CA ASP A 167 1.95 -6.90 -21.39
C ASP A 167 2.29 -7.28 -19.96
N THR A 168 1.27 -7.37 -19.08
CA THR A 168 1.48 -7.70 -17.67
C THR A 168 2.00 -9.11 -17.48
N PRO A 169 3.14 -9.32 -16.80
CA PRO A 169 3.63 -10.64 -16.47
C PRO A 169 2.65 -11.39 -15.56
N ILE A 170 2.33 -12.63 -15.95
CA ILE A 170 1.52 -13.56 -15.16
C ILE A 170 2.33 -14.82 -14.90
N VAL A 171 2.52 -15.15 -13.64
CA VAL A 171 3.23 -16.35 -13.18
C VAL A 171 2.23 -17.29 -12.52
N THR A 172 2.18 -18.53 -12.99
CA THR A 172 1.32 -19.57 -12.42
C THR A 172 2.12 -20.44 -11.45
N GLY A 173 1.58 -20.68 -10.26
CA GLY A 173 2.24 -21.46 -9.24
C GLY A 173 1.36 -21.80 -8.03
N SER A 174 1.97 -22.45 -7.05
CA SER A 174 1.38 -22.75 -5.76
C SER A 174 2.28 -22.26 -4.64
N ALA A 175 1.86 -21.20 -3.96
CA ALA A 175 2.58 -20.65 -2.82
C ALA A 175 2.73 -21.67 -1.69
N LYS A 176 1.73 -22.54 -1.51
CA LYS A 176 1.75 -23.62 -0.53
C LYS A 176 2.87 -24.62 -0.84
N LEU A 177 2.91 -25.16 -2.05
CA LEU A 177 3.93 -26.10 -2.46
C LEU A 177 5.34 -25.47 -2.41
N ALA A 178 5.47 -24.20 -2.83
CA ALA A 178 6.74 -23.49 -2.72
C ALA A 178 7.20 -23.34 -1.26
N LEU A 179 6.30 -23.04 -0.33
CA LEU A 179 6.59 -22.92 1.09
C LEU A 179 7.00 -24.28 1.70
N GLU A 180 6.37 -25.38 1.26
CA GLU A 180 6.70 -26.75 1.64
C GLU A 180 8.03 -27.25 1.03
N GLY A 181 8.63 -26.49 0.14
CA GLY A 181 9.91 -26.79 -0.49
C GLY A 181 9.81 -27.71 -1.72
N ASP A 182 8.63 -27.78 -2.33
CA ASP A 182 8.41 -28.50 -3.59
C ASP A 182 9.24 -27.91 -4.72
N THR A 183 9.85 -28.78 -5.54
CA THR A 183 10.75 -28.40 -6.64
C THR A 183 10.12 -28.53 -8.04
N SER A 184 8.82 -28.82 -8.09
CA SER A 184 8.08 -28.82 -9.36
C SER A 184 7.96 -27.39 -9.91
N GLU A 185 7.60 -27.28 -11.19
CA GLU A 185 7.45 -25.99 -11.88
C GLU A 185 6.49 -25.00 -11.16
N ILE A 186 5.46 -25.52 -10.48
CA ILE A 186 4.50 -24.68 -9.74
C ILE A 186 4.91 -24.44 -8.30
N GLY A 187 5.95 -25.11 -7.78
CA GLY A 187 6.53 -24.93 -6.45
C GLY A 187 7.58 -23.82 -6.41
N GLY A 188 8.76 -24.11 -5.85
CA GLY A 188 9.89 -23.18 -5.73
C GLY A 188 10.27 -22.45 -7.02
N PRO A 189 10.37 -23.14 -8.18
CA PRO A 189 10.64 -22.47 -9.45
C PRO A 189 9.64 -21.39 -9.85
N SER A 190 8.37 -21.48 -9.43
CA SER A 190 7.40 -20.42 -9.66
C SER A 190 7.74 -19.13 -8.92
N ILE A 191 8.32 -19.23 -7.71
CA ILE A 191 8.81 -18.07 -6.97
C ILE A 191 9.99 -17.43 -7.69
N ASP A 192 10.89 -18.22 -8.25
CA ASP A 192 12.01 -17.70 -9.05
C ASP A 192 11.52 -16.94 -10.27
N ARG A 193 10.51 -17.45 -10.97
CA ARG A 193 9.88 -16.76 -12.12
C ARG A 193 9.20 -15.45 -11.68
N LEU A 194 8.53 -15.46 -10.53
CA LEU A 194 7.92 -14.25 -9.97
C LEU A 194 8.99 -13.19 -9.64
N MET A 195 10.09 -13.57 -9.01
CA MET A 195 11.19 -12.65 -8.71
C MET A 195 11.83 -12.10 -9.98
N ALA A 196 12.05 -12.93 -10.99
CA ALA A 196 12.57 -12.51 -12.29
C ALA A 196 11.60 -11.53 -13.00
N ALA A 197 10.30 -11.76 -12.90
CA ALA A 197 9.29 -10.86 -13.43
C ALA A 197 9.30 -9.50 -12.72
N LEU A 198 9.42 -9.47 -11.39
CA LEU A 198 9.54 -8.23 -10.61
C LEU A 198 10.81 -7.46 -11.00
N ASP A 199 11.96 -8.14 -11.07
CA ASP A 199 13.24 -7.53 -11.42
C ASP A 199 13.25 -6.92 -12.84
N SER A 200 12.57 -7.53 -13.80
CA SER A 200 12.57 -7.10 -15.19
C SER A 200 11.45 -6.14 -15.56
N TYR A 201 10.26 -6.28 -14.97
CA TYR A 201 9.08 -5.52 -15.37
C TYR A 201 8.91 -4.22 -14.58
N ILE A 202 9.25 -4.21 -13.29
CA ILE A 202 9.21 -2.99 -12.49
C ILE A 202 10.54 -2.25 -12.70
N PRO A 203 10.55 -1.04 -13.29
CA PRO A 203 11.78 -0.27 -13.43
C PRO A 203 12.32 0.16 -12.06
N GLU A 204 13.59 0.52 -12.00
CA GLU A 204 14.14 1.16 -10.79
C GLU A 204 13.42 2.48 -10.56
N PRO A 205 12.78 2.67 -9.37
CA PRO A 205 11.97 3.83 -9.12
C PRO A 205 12.82 5.11 -9.03
N GLU A 206 12.40 6.16 -9.72
CA GLU A 206 12.95 7.50 -9.50
C GLU A 206 12.52 8.02 -8.12
N ARG A 207 13.50 8.42 -7.31
CA ARG A 207 13.25 8.89 -5.94
C ARG A 207 13.33 10.40 -5.85
N ALA A 208 12.29 11.04 -5.34
CA ALA A 208 12.22 12.49 -5.13
C ALA A 208 13.10 12.92 -3.93
N ILE A 209 14.41 12.70 -4.02
CA ILE A 209 15.37 12.94 -2.93
C ILE A 209 15.55 14.45 -2.69
N ASP A 210 15.50 15.28 -3.73
CA ASP A 210 15.76 16.73 -3.66
C ASP A 210 14.59 17.54 -3.07
N GLY A 211 13.43 16.90 -2.86
CA GLY A 211 12.25 17.53 -2.26
C GLY A 211 12.38 17.76 -0.75
N ALA A 212 11.52 18.60 -0.20
CA ALA A 212 11.39 18.73 1.25
C ALA A 212 10.88 17.41 1.86
N PHE A 213 11.52 16.95 2.94
CA PHE A 213 11.16 15.69 3.59
C PHE A 213 9.67 15.60 3.93
N LEU A 214 9.06 14.49 3.57
CA LEU A 214 7.68 14.13 3.90
C LEU A 214 7.55 12.62 4.06
N MET A 215 6.96 12.20 5.17
CA MET A 215 6.65 10.82 5.48
C MET A 215 5.24 10.71 6.09
N PRO A 216 4.27 10.10 5.42
CA PRO A 216 2.99 9.76 6.03
C PRO A 216 3.19 8.79 7.20
N ILE A 217 2.53 9.06 8.33
CA ILE A 217 2.62 8.21 9.52
C ILE A 217 1.62 7.07 9.38
N GLU A 218 2.14 5.84 9.42
CA GLU A 218 1.37 4.60 9.33
C GLU A 218 1.05 4.04 10.70
N ASP A 219 2.08 3.87 11.55
CA ASP A 219 1.94 3.36 12.90
C ASP A 219 2.74 4.18 13.90
N VAL A 220 2.32 4.08 15.17
CA VAL A 220 2.94 4.78 16.30
C VAL A 220 3.20 3.80 17.43
N PHE A 221 4.45 3.68 17.85
CA PHE A 221 4.90 2.79 18.90
C PHE A 221 5.58 3.56 20.03
N SER A 222 5.41 3.06 21.26
CA SER A 222 6.22 3.51 22.41
C SER A 222 7.31 2.50 22.69
N ILE A 223 8.55 2.97 22.77
CA ILE A 223 9.68 2.13 23.18
C ILE A 223 10.11 2.58 24.59
N SER A 224 10.00 1.65 25.55
CA SER A 224 10.38 1.91 26.94
C SER A 224 11.81 2.45 27.03
N GLY A 225 12.00 3.62 27.67
CA GLY A 225 13.30 4.27 27.81
C GLY A 225 13.87 4.98 26.57
N ARG A 226 13.18 4.92 25.41
CA ARG A 226 13.63 5.59 24.18
C ARG A 226 12.69 6.68 23.66
N GLY A 227 11.38 6.52 23.86
CA GLY A 227 10.36 7.49 23.41
C GLY A 227 9.41 6.92 22.37
N THR A 228 8.81 7.79 21.58
CA THR A 228 7.84 7.45 20.55
C THR A 228 8.53 7.25 19.21
N VAL A 229 8.19 6.15 18.53
CA VAL A 229 8.61 5.85 17.16
C VAL A 229 7.39 5.93 16.26
N VAL A 230 7.52 6.64 15.15
CA VAL A 230 6.54 6.68 14.08
C VAL A 230 7.11 5.95 12.87
N THR A 231 6.29 5.14 12.22
CA THR A 231 6.70 4.41 11.02
C THR A 231 5.97 4.91 9.78
N GLY A 232 6.59 4.75 8.65
CA GLY A 232 6.01 5.06 7.34
C GLY A 232 7.04 4.95 6.23
N ARG A 233 6.56 5.05 4.99
CA ARG A 233 7.42 5.21 3.83
C ARG A 233 7.73 6.69 3.61
N VAL A 234 8.97 7.02 3.41
CA VAL A 234 9.38 8.38 3.01
C VAL A 234 8.88 8.66 1.59
N GLU A 235 7.96 9.60 1.46
CA GLU A 235 7.35 9.96 0.17
C GLU A 235 8.33 10.78 -0.67
N ARG A 236 9.03 11.74 -0.04
CA ARG A 236 10.05 12.57 -0.68
C ARG A 236 11.07 13.10 0.31
N GLY A 237 12.21 13.56 -0.20
CA GLY A 237 13.26 14.21 0.55
C GLY A 237 14.09 13.25 1.39
N ILE A 238 14.82 13.83 2.32
CA ILE A 238 15.72 13.15 3.25
C ILE A 238 15.47 13.69 4.66
N VAL A 239 15.50 12.81 5.65
CA VAL A 239 15.57 13.16 7.07
C VAL A 239 16.85 12.58 7.68
N LYS A 240 17.61 13.40 8.40
CA LYS A 240 18.82 12.97 9.12
C LYS A 240 18.56 12.90 10.60
N VAL A 241 19.30 12.03 11.27
CA VAL A 241 19.32 11.99 12.73
C VAL A 241 19.80 13.35 13.27
N GLY A 242 19.04 13.94 14.19
CA GLY A 242 19.29 15.25 14.77
C GLY A 242 18.52 16.41 14.12
N GLU A 243 17.83 16.19 12.99
CA GLU A 243 17.05 17.24 12.32
C GLU A 243 15.72 17.53 13.01
N GLU A 244 15.32 18.82 12.96
CA GLU A 244 13.98 19.24 13.35
C GLU A 244 12.96 18.81 12.31
N VAL A 245 11.85 18.24 12.77
CA VAL A 245 10.71 17.80 11.96
C VAL A 245 9.42 18.33 12.55
N ALA A 246 8.38 18.40 11.75
CA ALA A 246 7.04 18.78 12.17
C ALA A 246 6.06 17.61 11.98
N ILE A 247 5.16 17.44 12.94
CA ILE A 247 4.02 16.52 12.87
C ILE A 247 2.82 17.37 12.45
N VAL A 248 2.25 17.08 11.27
CA VAL A 248 1.24 17.93 10.62
C VAL A 248 -0.03 17.13 10.31
N GLY A 249 -1.17 17.74 10.52
CA GLY A 249 -2.50 17.17 10.24
C GLY A 249 -3.22 16.69 11.48
N ILE A 250 -4.54 16.55 11.39
CA ILE A 250 -5.48 16.07 12.41
C ILE A 250 -5.49 16.93 13.69
N LYS A 251 -4.34 17.15 14.28
CA LYS A 251 -4.10 17.97 15.48
C LYS A 251 -3.29 19.22 15.15
N ASP A 252 -3.08 20.07 16.13
CA ASP A 252 -2.18 21.21 16.01
C ASP A 252 -0.77 20.75 15.61
N THR A 253 -0.15 21.50 14.71
CA THR A 253 1.20 21.20 14.24
C THR A 253 2.21 21.34 15.38
N VAL A 254 2.98 20.29 15.62
CA VAL A 254 4.01 20.23 16.66
C VAL A 254 5.37 19.99 16.01
N LYS A 255 6.39 20.70 16.48
CA LYS A 255 7.78 20.49 16.09
C LYS A 255 8.49 19.59 17.10
N THR A 256 9.35 18.73 16.61
CA THR A 256 10.19 17.82 17.41
C THR A 256 11.51 17.54 16.68
N ILE A 257 12.36 16.73 17.27
CA ILE A 257 13.64 16.33 16.69
C ILE A 257 13.64 14.83 16.41
N CYS A 258 14.02 14.44 15.21
CA CYS A 258 14.27 13.05 14.85
C CYS A 258 15.59 12.60 15.46
N THR A 259 15.56 11.78 16.51
CA THR A 259 16.75 11.35 17.25
C THR A 259 17.31 10.00 16.81
N GLY A 260 16.59 9.30 15.92
CA GLY A 260 17.03 8.02 15.38
C GLY A 260 16.20 7.64 14.16
N VAL A 261 16.82 6.92 13.26
CA VAL A 261 16.18 6.35 12.05
C VAL A 261 16.55 4.88 11.98
N GLU A 262 15.56 4.04 11.80
CA GLU A 262 15.72 2.58 11.65
C GLU A 262 14.95 2.08 10.43
N MET A 263 15.48 1.06 9.77
CA MET A 263 14.81 0.32 8.72
C MET A 263 15.09 -1.17 8.94
N PHE A 264 14.03 -2.00 9.01
CA PHE A 264 14.12 -3.44 9.30
C PHE A 264 15.02 -3.76 10.51
N ARG A 265 14.84 -3.00 11.61
CA ARG A 265 15.62 -3.12 12.87
C ARG A 265 17.11 -2.76 12.75
N LYS A 266 17.56 -2.28 11.60
CA LYS A 266 18.93 -1.78 11.38
C LYS A 266 18.95 -0.26 11.47
N LEU A 267 20.04 0.30 12.02
CA LEU A 267 20.20 1.74 12.17
C LEU A 267 20.57 2.40 10.84
N LEU A 268 20.04 3.60 10.63
CA LEU A 268 20.38 4.50 9.53
C LEU A 268 20.84 5.84 10.07
N ASP A 269 21.79 6.49 9.39
CA ASP A 269 22.17 7.88 9.66
C ASP A 269 21.13 8.85 9.07
N GLN A 270 20.42 8.42 8.01
CA GLN A 270 19.36 9.17 7.36
C GLN A 270 18.34 8.23 6.70
N GLY A 271 17.08 8.67 6.64
CA GLY A 271 16.03 8.09 5.81
C GLY A 271 15.81 8.95 4.56
N GLN A 272 15.59 8.33 3.42
CA GLN A 272 15.36 9.01 2.14
C GLN A 272 14.14 8.50 1.41
N ALA A 273 13.67 9.26 0.42
CA ALA A 273 12.53 8.90 -0.42
C ALA A 273 12.60 7.42 -0.86
N GLY A 274 11.50 6.70 -0.64
CA GLY A 274 11.38 5.26 -0.90
C GLY A 274 11.68 4.36 0.29
N ASP A 275 12.35 4.83 1.33
CA ASP A 275 12.63 4.00 2.51
C ASP A 275 11.39 3.83 3.40
N ASN A 276 11.20 2.61 3.90
CA ASN A 276 10.25 2.34 4.98
C ASN A 276 10.98 2.43 6.31
N ILE A 277 10.79 3.52 7.04
CA ILE A 277 11.56 3.82 8.25
C ILE A 277 10.69 3.91 9.51
N GLY A 278 11.33 3.64 10.65
CA GLY A 278 10.89 4.09 11.95
C GLY A 278 11.72 5.30 12.38
N ALA A 279 11.07 6.43 12.64
CA ALA A 279 11.69 7.65 13.14
C ALA A 279 11.42 7.81 14.62
N LEU A 280 12.47 7.91 15.42
CA LEU A 280 12.40 8.16 16.87
C LEU A 280 12.28 9.65 17.13
N LEU A 281 11.24 10.07 17.85
CA LEU A 281 10.92 11.47 18.11
C LEU A 281 11.22 11.85 19.56
N ARG A 282 11.89 13.00 19.75
CA ARG A 282 12.26 13.51 21.08
C ARG A 282 11.06 14.12 21.79
N GLY A 283 10.81 13.69 23.04
CA GLY A 283 9.83 14.33 23.94
C GLY A 283 8.38 14.22 23.46
N THR A 284 8.12 13.45 22.43
CA THR A 284 6.77 13.22 21.88
C THR A 284 6.17 12.00 22.57
N LYS A 285 4.98 12.13 23.13
CA LYS A 285 4.24 11.01 23.68
C LYS A 285 3.43 10.32 22.59
N ARG A 286 3.07 9.05 22.84
CA ARG A 286 2.27 8.29 21.88
C ARG A 286 0.91 8.93 21.58
N GLU A 287 0.26 9.51 22.59
CA GLU A 287 -1.02 10.21 22.46
C GLU A 287 -0.96 11.53 21.68
N ASP A 288 0.24 12.11 21.51
CA ASP A 288 0.44 13.35 20.75
C ASP A 288 0.45 13.12 19.23
N VAL A 289 0.67 11.88 18.81
CA VAL A 289 0.83 11.49 17.40
C VAL A 289 -0.15 10.38 17.06
N GLU A 290 -0.70 10.41 15.84
CA GLU A 290 -1.58 9.37 15.36
C GLU A 290 -1.39 9.11 13.86
N ARG A 291 -1.84 7.92 13.43
CA ARG A 291 -1.91 7.55 12.03
C ARG A 291 -2.72 8.57 11.24
N GLY A 292 -2.23 8.95 10.07
CA GLY A 292 -2.87 9.93 9.20
C GLY A 292 -2.25 11.31 9.26
N GLN A 293 -1.49 11.62 10.31
CA GLN A 293 -0.58 12.76 10.30
C GLN A 293 0.62 12.48 9.39
N VAL A 294 1.36 13.52 9.03
CA VAL A 294 2.63 13.39 8.31
C VAL A 294 3.77 13.93 9.17
N LEU A 295 4.93 13.29 9.06
CA LEU A 295 6.19 13.83 9.53
C LEU A 295 6.84 14.56 8.36
N ALA A 296 7.17 15.83 8.52
CA ALA A 296 7.64 16.67 7.42
C ALA A 296 8.74 17.64 7.85
N LYS A 297 9.45 18.21 6.87
CA LYS A 297 10.30 19.37 7.11
C LYS A 297 9.42 20.52 7.61
N PRO A 298 9.80 21.23 8.70
CA PRO A 298 8.99 22.32 9.25
C PRO A 298 8.64 23.36 8.17
N GLY A 299 7.35 23.70 8.06
CA GLY A 299 6.84 24.70 7.12
C GLY A 299 6.73 24.26 5.66
N SER A 300 7.01 22.99 5.33
CA SER A 300 6.95 22.51 3.96
C SER A 300 5.57 22.02 3.50
N ILE A 301 4.67 21.77 4.44
CA ILE A 301 3.28 21.37 4.18
C ILE A 301 2.37 21.92 5.29
N THR A 302 1.14 22.22 4.95
CA THR A 302 0.13 22.76 5.88
C THR A 302 -1.11 21.89 5.94
N PRO A 303 -1.83 21.87 7.08
CA PRO A 303 -3.09 21.15 7.20
C PRO A 303 -4.25 22.01 6.68
N HIS A 304 -5.21 21.39 6.03
CA HIS A 304 -6.40 22.04 5.48
C HIS A 304 -7.68 21.25 5.79
N THR A 305 -8.77 21.98 6.01
CA THR A 305 -10.12 21.43 6.12
C THR A 305 -10.97 21.75 4.89
N HIS A 306 -10.59 22.76 4.09
CA HIS A 306 -11.28 23.18 2.89
C HIS A 306 -10.33 23.13 1.70
N PHE A 307 -10.78 22.54 0.60
CA PHE A 307 -10.01 22.49 -0.64
C PHE A 307 -10.94 22.27 -1.84
N GLU A 308 -10.49 22.68 -3.02
CA GLU A 308 -11.11 22.33 -4.29
C GLU A 308 -10.48 21.03 -4.84
N ALA A 309 -11.28 20.22 -5.49
CA ALA A 309 -10.82 18.99 -6.09
C ALA A 309 -11.56 18.67 -7.39
N GLU A 310 -10.86 18.00 -8.30
CA GLU A 310 -11.49 17.30 -9.42
C GLU A 310 -11.79 15.87 -8.99
N VAL A 311 -13.06 15.48 -9.08
CA VAL A 311 -13.54 14.17 -8.59
C VAL A 311 -14.23 13.43 -9.73
N TYR A 312 -13.75 12.23 -9.99
CA TYR A 312 -14.44 11.26 -10.84
C TYR A 312 -15.33 10.37 -9.96
N VAL A 313 -16.60 10.30 -10.29
CA VAL A 313 -17.59 9.45 -9.60
C VAL A 313 -17.72 8.16 -10.37
N LEU A 314 -17.37 7.03 -9.73
CA LEU A 314 -17.42 5.73 -10.37
C LEU A 314 -18.81 5.41 -10.88
N SER A 315 -18.89 4.86 -12.09
CA SER A 315 -20.12 4.35 -12.67
C SER A 315 -20.62 3.10 -11.92
N LYS A 316 -21.85 2.71 -12.20
CA LYS A 316 -22.43 1.46 -11.64
C LYS A 316 -21.64 0.22 -12.07
N GLU A 317 -21.19 0.19 -13.31
CA GLU A 317 -20.42 -0.91 -13.92
C GLU A 317 -19.05 -1.05 -13.26
N GLU A 318 -18.45 0.05 -12.78
CA GLU A 318 -17.20 0.10 -12.02
C GLU A 318 -17.39 -0.24 -10.53
N GLY A 319 -18.60 -0.58 -10.11
CA GLY A 319 -18.92 -0.89 -8.70
C GLY A 319 -19.26 0.34 -7.85
N GLY A 320 -19.41 1.50 -8.45
CA GLY A 320 -19.76 2.75 -7.82
C GLY A 320 -21.23 2.85 -7.37
N ARG A 321 -21.70 4.09 -7.21
CA ARG A 321 -23.09 4.38 -6.85
C ARG A 321 -24.07 4.02 -7.98
N HIS A 322 -25.29 3.72 -7.61
CA HIS A 322 -26.40 3.50 -8.56
C HIS A 322 -27.31 4.72 -8.69
N THR A 323 -27.14 5.70 -7.80
CA THR A 323 -27.97 6.91 -7.72
C THR A 323 -27.09 8.15 -7.66
N PRO A 324 -27.57 9.31 -8.14
CA PRO A 324 -26.86 10.56 -7.99
C PRO A 324 -26.70 10.95 -6.51
N PHE A 325 -25.78 11.86 -6.28
CA PHE A 325 -25.71 12.58 -4.99
C PHE A 325 -25.91 14.07 -5.19
N PHE A 326 -26.28 14.75 -4.12
CA PHE A 326 -26.62 16.15 -4.09
C PHE A 326 -25.66 16.96 -3.24
N ASN A 327 -25.80 18.28 -3.29
CA ASN A 327 -25.03 19.18 -2.44
C ASN A 327 -25.15 18.77 -0.96
N GLY A 328 -24.03 18.81 -0.24
CA GLY A 328 -23.98 18.36 1.15
C GLY A 328 -23.78 16.86 1.35
N TYR A 329 -23.53 16.08 0.30
CA TYR A 329 -23.15 14.67 0.38
C TYR A 329 -21.92 14.48 1.28
N ARG A 330 -21.94 13.49 2.18
CA ARG A 330 -20.95 13.32 3.26
C ARG A 330 -20.32 11.93 3.25
N PRO A 331 -19.47 11.61 2.27
CA PRO A 331 -18.72 10.37 2.25
C PRO A 331 -17.44 10.45 3.11
N GLN A 332 -16.66 9.38 3.07
CA GLN A 332 -15.31 9.31 3.64
C GLN A 332 -14.28 9.54 2.54
N PHE A 333 -13.31 10.40 2.85
CA PHE A 333 -12.18 10.73 1.99
C PHE A 333 -10.92 10.07 2.52
N TYR A 334 -10.26 9.27 1.70
CA TYR A 334 -9.06 8.51 2.05
C TYR A 334 -7.84 9.21 1.51
N PHE A 335 -7.03 9.75 2.42
CA PHE A 335 -5.76 10.41 2.10
C PHE A 335 -4.60 9.64 2.70
N ARG A 336 -3.60 9.29 1.90
CA ARG A 336 -2.39 8.58 2.38
C ARG A 336 -2.75 7.43 3.35
N THR A 337 -2.57 7.64 4.66
CA THR A 337 -2.72 6.60 5.69
C THR A 337 -4.00 6.72 6.52
N THR A 338 -4.90 7.64 6.20
CA THR A 338 -6.14 7.87 6.97
C THR A 338 -7.35 8.17 6.10
N ASP A 339 -8.50 8.10 6.72
CA ASP A 339 -9.77 8.57 6.18
C ASP A 339 -10.36 9.66 7.08
N VAL A 340 -11.11 10.56 6.47
CA VAL A 340 -11.83 11.63 7.15
C VAL A 340 -13.16 11.88 6.48
N THR A 341 -14.21 12.11 7.26
CA THR A 341 -15.52 12.49 6.73
C THR A 341 -15.46 13.94 6.23
N GLY A 342 -16.06 14.19 5.08
CA GLY A 342 -16.17 15.53 4.52
C GLY A 342 -17.50 15.75 3.82
N ALA A 343 -17.91 17.01 3.67
CA ALA A 343 -19.09 17.42 2.93
C ALA A 343 -18.67 17.94 1.55
N CYS A 344 -19.38 17.48 0.51
CA CYS A 344 -19.21 17.97 -0.85
C CYS A 344 -20.08 19.21 -1.08
N GLU A 345 -19.48 20.30 -1.55
CA GLU A 345 -20.17 21.50 -2.02
C GLU A 345 -20.04 21.57 -3.54
N LEU A 346 -21.18 21.43 -4.21
CA LEU A 346 -21.25 21.44 -5.67
C LEU A 346 -21.13 22.87 -6.22
N PRO A 347 -20.59 23.07 -7.44
CA PRO A 347 -20.54 24.36 -8.09
C PRO A 347 -21.95 24.97 -8.28
N GLU A 348 -22.01 26.28 -8.37
CA GLU A 348 -23.26 26.98 -8.66
C GLU A 348 -23.89 26.49 -9.99
N GLY A 349 -25.17 26.16 -9.94
CA GLY A 349 -25.91 25.63 -11.10
C GLY A 349 -25.83 24.10 -11.26
N VAL A 350 -25.04 23.39 -10.43
CA VAL A 350 -25.00 21.92 -10.41
C VAL A 350 -25.89 21.40 -9.26
N GLU A 351 -27.03 20.85 -9.59
CA GLU A 351 -27.97 20.33 -8.59
C GLU A 351 -27.61 18.95 -8.09
N MET A 352 -27.05 18.09 -8.97
CA MET A 352 -26.68 16.72 -8.67
C MET A 352 -25.48 16.26 -9.49
N VAL A 353 -24.82 15.20 -9.03
CA VAL A 353 -23.72 14.52 -9.73
C VAL A 353 -24.14 13.07 -9.96
N MET A 354 -24.04 12.62 -11.20
CA MET A 354 -24.39 11.25 -11.61
C MET A 354 -23.18 10.33 -11.50
N PRO A 355 -23.41 9.02 -11.27
CA PRO A 355 -22.36 8.02 -11.49
C PRO A 355 -21.78 8.11 -12.91
N GLY A 356 -20.45 8.15 -13.05
CA GLY A 356 -19.74 8.35 -14.30
C GLY A 356 -19.34 9.81 -14.59
N ASP A 357 -19.81 10.75 -13.78
CA ASP A 357 -19.47 12.16 -13.96
C ASP A 357 -18.06 12.49 -13.44
N ASN A 358 -17.45 13.47 -14.08
CA ASN A 358 -16.27 14.16 -13.59
C ASN A 358 -16.68 15.59 -13.18
N VAL A 359 -16.40 15.98 -11.95
CA VAL A 359 -16.90 17.23 -11.38
C VAL A 359 -15.82 17.91 -10.53
N LYS A 360 -15.69 19.23 -10.71
CA LYS A 360 -14.92 20.09 -9.82
C LYS A 360 -15.83 20.52 -8.66
N MET A 361 -15.41 20.28 -7.42
CA MET A 361 -16.19 20.62 -6.23
C MET A 361 -15.31 21.12 -5.10
N THR A 362 -15.91 21.79 -4.14
CA THR A 362 -15.27 22.12 -2.86
C THR A 362 -15.60 21.06 -1.83
N ILE A 363 -14.60 20.65 -1.06
CA ILE A 363 -14.76 19.64 0.00
C ILE A 363 -14.42 20.29 1.34
N LYS A 364 -15.29 20.04 2.34
CA LYS A 364 -15.11 20.47 3.72
C LYS A 364 -14.95 19.27 4.63
N LEU A 365 -13.74 19.04 5.12
CA LEU A 365 -13.41 17.96 6.04
C LEU A 365 -13.76 18.31 7.48
N ILE A 366 -14.09 17.29 8.29
CA ILE A 366 -14.32 17.45 9.74
C ILE A 366 -13.03 17.58 10.54
N ALA A 367 -11.88 17.21 9.98
CA ALA A 367 -10.57 17.33 10.60
C ALA A 367 -9.54 17.82 9.57
N PRO A 368 -8.51 18.57 9.97
CA PRO A 368 -7.50 19.06 9.06
C PRO A 368 -6.57 17.95 8.60
N ILE A 369 -6.30 17.88 7.30
CA ILE A 369 -5.37 16.93 6.67
C ILE A 369 -4.20 17.69 6.06
N ALA A 370 -2.98 17.20 6.26
CA ALA A 370 -1.80 17.70 5.58
C ALA A 370 -1.94 17.44 4.07
N MET A 371 -2.06 18.49 3.26
CA MET A 371 -2.28 18.37 1.83
C MET A 371 -1.58 19.46 1.03
N GLU A 372 -1.43 19.19 -0.24
CA GLU A 372 -0.87 20.06 -1.25
C GLU A 372 -1.54 19.77 -2.61
N ASP A 373 -1.36 20.64 -3.57
CA ASP A 373 -1.88 20.45 -4.92
C ASP A 373 -1.35 19.14 -5.52
N GLY A 374 -2.22 18.40 -6.18
CA GLY A 374 -1.91 17.12 -6.80
C GLY A 374 -2.06 15.91 -5.85
N LEU A 375 -2.41 16.11 -4.58
CA LEU A 375 -2.67 14.98 -3.67
C LEU A 375 -3.91 14.20 -4.13
N ARG A 376 -3.72 12.91 -4.38
CA ARG A 376 -4.81 12.00 -4.75
C ARG A 376 -5.54 11.47 -3.53
N PHE A 377 -6.83 11.20 -3.69
CA PHE A 377 -7.66 10.58 -2.66
C PHE A 377 -8.74 9.68 -3.25
N ALA A 378 -9.18 8.72 -2.47
CA ALA A 378 -10.35 7.90 -2.78
C ALA A 378 -11.56 8.38 -1.98
N VAL A 379 -12.76 8.21 -2.55
CA VAL A 379 -14.04 8.52 -1.92
C VAL A 379 -14.79 7.22 -1.68
N ARG A 380 -15.22 6.98 -0.45
CA ARG A 380 -15.91 5.74 -0.07
C ARG A 380 -17.21 6.01 0.69
N GLU A 381 -18.18 5.13 0.48
CA GLU A 381 -19.48 5.15 1.16
C GLU A 381 -19.95 3.72 1.41
N GLY A 382 -20.38 3.42 2.63
CA GLY A 382 -20.97 2.12 2.95
C GLY A 382 -20.10 0.91 2.59
N GLY A 383 -18.78 1.02 2.78
CA GLY A 383 -17.84 -0.06 2.52
C GLY A 383 -17.41 -0.24 1.05
N ARG A 384 -17.86 0.63 0.12
CA ARG A 384 -17.46 0.60 -1.30
C ARG A 384 -16.77 1.89 -1.73
N THR A 385 -15.88 1.81 -2.70
CA THR A 385 -15.31 2.97 -3.37
C THR A 385 -16.34 3.52 -4.35
N VAL A 386 -16.60 4.83 -4.25
CA VAL A 386 -17.61 5.51 -5.08
C VAL A 386 -17.01 6.61 -5.94
N GLY A 387 -15.76 6.95 -5.74
CA GLY A 387 -15.07 7.94 -6.54
C GLY A 387 -13.60 8.07 -6.17
N ALA A 388 -12.92 8.89 -6.93
CA ALA A 388 -11.54 9.29 -6.71
C ALA A 388 -11.34 10.73 -7.16
N GLY A 389 -10.38 11.40 -6.54
CA GLY A 389 -10.11 12.79 -6.86
C GLY A 389 -8.67 13.19 -6.65
N VAL A 390 -8.41 14.42 -7.08
CA VAL A 390 -7.13 15.13 -6.94
C VAL A 390 -7.41 16.52 -6.37
N VAL A 391 -6.62 16.91 -5.37
CA VAL A 391 -6.64 18.26 -4.76
C VAL A 391 -6.11 19.30 -5.76
#